data_0110f8055f45d317a60cd2b0b605f482
#
_entry.id   0110f8055f45d317a60cd2b0b605f482
#
_cell.length_a   1.000
_cell.length_b   1.000
_cell.length_c   1.000
_cell.angle_alpha   90.00
_cell.angle_beta   90.00
_cell.angle_gamma   90.00
#
_symmetry.space_group_name_H-M   'P 1'
#
loop_
_entity.id
_entity.type
_entity.pdbx_description
1 polymer ?
#
loop_
_entity_poly.entity_id
_entity_poly.type
_entity_poly.pdbx_seq_one_letter_code
_entity_poly.pdbx_strand_id
1 'polypeptide(L)'
;MDYANLIRQKVNTGSKKEEKLLQQLLVSLSGYMPSSEIKIVVRAYEYGAKAHINQRRLSGEPYICHPLSVAQILANMQMDNQTISAALLHDVIEDTDINLIDLENIFNKEIAILVDSVSKLDQ
;
A
#
# COMPACT_ATOMS: atom_id res chain seq x y z
N MET A 1 -10.85 -8.80 14.43
CA MET A 1 -9.57 -8.06 14.36
C MET A 1 -9.82 -6.62 14.79
N ASP A 2 -8.97 -6.12 15.69
CA ASP A 2 -9.06 -4.74 16.13
C ASP A 2 -8.25 -3.84 15.18
N TYR A 3 -8.91 -3.32 14.16
CA TYR A 3 -8.25 -2.49 13.16
C TYR A 3 -7.76 -1.16 13.75
N ALA A 4 -8.45 -0.60 14.75
CA ALA A 4 -8.03 0.67 15.33
C ALA A 4 -6.66 0.54 16.00
N ASN A 5 -6.43 -0.54 16.76
CA ASN A 5 -5.15 -0.77 17.40
C ASN A 5 -4.05 -1.08 16.38
N LEU A 6 -4.37 -1.91 15.37
CA LEU A 6 -3.45 -2.23 14.29
C LEU A 6 -3.01 -0.97 13.55
N ILE A 7 -3.93 -0.07 13.23
CA ILE A 7 -3.66 1.16 12.52
C ILE A 7 -2.71 2.05 13.32
N ARG A 8 -2.94 2.21 14.62
CA ARG A 8 -2.06 3.01 15.49
C ARG A 8 -0.63 2.51 15.48
N GLN A 9 -0.45 1.18 15.40
CA GLN A 9 0.87 0.58 15.36
C GLN A 9 1.57 0.76 14.01
N LYS A 10 0.80 0.89 12.90
CA LYS A 10 1.33 0.92 11.55
C LYS A 10 1.55 2.32 11.00
N VAL A 11 0.80 3.31 11.50
CA VAL A 11 0.92 4.70 11.03
C VAL A 11 2.08 5.38 11.75
N ASN A 12 3.15 5.69 11.01
CA ASN A 12 4.37 6.28 11.56
C ASN A 12 4.44 7.79 11.41
N THR A 13 3.56 8.39 10.62
CA THR A 13 3.59 9.83 10.34
C THR A 13 2.75 10.65 11.31
N GLY A 14 1.90 10.00 12.10
CA GLY A 14 0.94 10.67 12.96
C GLY A 14 -0.20 11.36 12.20
N SER A 15 -0.28 11.16 10.88
CA SER A 15 -1.29 11.78 10.03
C SER A 15 -2.67 11.14 10.28
N LYS A 16 -3.65 11.98 10.58
CA LYS A 16 -5.04 11.52 10.73
C LYS A 16 -5.63 11.08 9.39
N LYS A 17 -5.22 11.72 8.30
CA LYS A 17 -5.67 11.34 6.96
C LYS A 17 -5.17 9.97 6.58
N GLU A 18 -3.88 9.69 6.80
CA GLU A 18 -3.30 8.37 6.54
C GLU A 18 -4.01 7.29 7.36
N GLU A 19 -4.22 7.55 8.63
CA GLU A 19 -4.91 6.64 9.55
C GLU A 19 -6.32 6.31 9.05
N LYS A 20 -7.08 7.34 8.65
CA LYS A 20 -8.43 7.17 8.13
C LYS A 20 -8.46 6.37 6.82
N LEU A 21 -7.54 6.66 5.90
CA LEU A 21 -7.45 5.95 4.63
C LEU A 21 -7.11 4.48 4.82
N LEU A 22 -6.17 4.18 5.73
CA LEU A 22 -5.81 2.80 6.04
C LEU A 22 -6.99 2.06 6.67
N GLN A 23 -7.70 2.69 7.60
CA GLN A 23 -8.88 2.09 8.22
C GLN A 23 -9.95 1.75 7.19
N GLN A 24 -10.26 2.69 6.30
CA GLN A 24 -11.25 2.47 5.25
C GLN A 24 -10.86 1.30 4.35
N LEU A 25 -9.58 1.22 3.98
CA LEU A 25 -9.09 0.13 3.15
C LEU A 25 -9.27 -1.22 3.85
N LEU A 26 -8.84 -1.33 5.11
CA LEU A 26 -8.92 -2.58 5.85
C LEU A 26 -10.37 -3.04 6.04
N VAL A 27 -11.28 -2.11 6.32
CA VAL A 27 -12.71 -2.44 6.44
C VAL A 27 -13.25 -2.98 5.11
N SER A 28 -12.92 -2.34 3.99
CA SER A 28 -13.36 -2.80 2.67
C SER A 28 -12.81 -4.19 2.34
N LEU A 29 -11.53 -4.43 2.60
CA LEU A 29 -10.89 -5.74 2.35
C LEU A 29 -11.54 -6.84 3.19
N SER A 30 -11.88 -6.54 4.45
CA SER A 30 -12.47 -7.53 5.34
C SER A 30 -13.81 -8.05 4.84
N GLY A 31 -14.46 -7.33 3.95
CA GLY A 31 -15.75 -7.73 3.37
C GLY A 31 -15.64 -8.83 2.32
N TYR A 32 -14.44 -9.08 1.75
CA TYR A 32 -14.32 -10.07 0.68
C TYR A 32 -13.00 -10.87 0.70
N MET A 33 -12.02 -10.50 1.53
CA MET A 33 -10.68 -11.08 1.49
C MET A 33 -10.38 -11.82 2.80
N PRO A 34 -9.80 -13.04 2.74
CA PRO A 34 -9.39 -13.75 3.95
C PRO A 34 -8.32 -12.97 4.72
N SER A 35 -8.29 -13.13 6.04
CA SER A 35 -7.34 -12.40 6.89
C SER A 35 -5.88 -12.71 6.53
N SER A 36 -5.58 -13.91 6.06
CA SER A 36 -4.22 -14.27 5.64
C SER A 36 -3.75 -13.42 4.45
N GLU A 37 -4.66 -13.07 3.54
CA GLU A 37 -4.35 -12.22 2.39
C GLU A 37 -4.31 -10.75 2.77
N ILE A 38 -5.18 -10.32 3.70
CA ILE A 38 -5.13 -8.95 4.23
C ILE A 38 -3.77 -8.66 4.87
N LYS A 39 -3.17 -9.64 5.53
CA LYS A 39 -1.83 -9.49 6.11
C LYS A 39 -0.77 -9.15 5.06
N ILE A 40 -0.89 -9.72 3.85
CA ILE A 40 0.03 -9.41 2.74
C ILE A 40 -0.13 -7.95 2.33
N VAL A 41 -1.37 -7.48 2.22
CA VAL A 41 -1.66 -6.08 1.88
C VAL A 41 -1.12 -5.14 2.97
N VAL A 42 -1.29 -5.49 4.24
CA VAL A 42 -0.77 -4.68 5.34
C VAL A 42 0.75 -4.58 5.28
N ARG A 43 1.45 -5.69 4.98
CA ARG A 43 2.90 -5.66 4.80
C ARG A 43 3.31 -4.74 3.65
N ALA A 44 2.57 -4.76 2.54
CA ALA A 44 2.83 -3.87 1.41
C ALA A 44 2.64 -2.42 1.82
N TYR A 45 1.59 -2.11 2.57
CA TYR A 45 1.38 -0.78 3.11
C TYR A 45 2.55 -0.35 4.00
N GLU A 46 2.95 -1.18 4.95
CA GLU A 46 4.04 -0.85 5.87
C GLU A 46 5.34 -0.57 5.12
N TYR A 47 5.65 -1.40 4.14
CA TYR A 47 6.85 -1.26 3.34
C TYR A 47 6.82 0.03 2.53
N GLY A 48 5.70 0.31 1.88
CA GLY A 48 5.53 1.53 1.10
C GLY A 48 5.56 2.78 1.96
N ALA A 49 4.89 2.76 3.11
CA ALA A 49 4.88 3.89 4.03
C ALA A 49 6.27 4.20 4.56
N LYS A 50 7.05 3.16 4.89
CA LYS A 50 8.42 3.33 5.36
C LYS A 50 9.33 3.87 4.26
N ALA A 51 9.16 3.38 3.03
CA ALA A 51 9.96 3.83 1.89
C ALA A 51 9.73 5.31 1.58
N HIS A 52 8.50 5.79 1.77
CA HIS A 52 8.13 7.18 1.48
C HIS A 52 8.08 8.09 2.71
N ILE A 53 8.65 7.66 3.85
CA ILE A 53 8.39 8.32 5.14
C ILE A 53 8.74 9.80 5.18
N ASN A 54 9.77 10.21 4.43
CA ASN A 54 10.21 11.61 4.40
C ASN A 54 9.65 12.37 3.20
N GLN A 55 8.75 11.76 2.43
CA GLN A 55 8.19 12.37 1.23
C GLN A 55 6.79 12.91 1.52
N ARG A 56 6.52 14.10 1.00
CA ARG A 56 5.23 14.78 1.14
C ARG A 56 4.73 15.20 -0.23
N ARG A 57 3.40 15.19 -0.40
CA ARG A 57 2.77 15.78 -1.57
C ARG A 57 2.79 17.31 -1.42
N LEU A 58 2.51 18.03 -2.51
CA LEU A 58 2.44 19.51 -2.47
C LEU A 58 1.43 20.00 -1.44
N SER A 59 0.40 19.21 -1.15
CA SER A 59 -0.60 19.52 -0.11
C SER A 59 -0.07 19.38 1.31
N GLY A 60 1.15 18.81 1.49
CA GLY A 60 1.73 18.55 2.81
C GLY A 60 1.39 17.20 3.42
N GLU A 61 0.47 16.43 2.82
CA GLU A 61 0.11 15.11 3.34
C GLU A 61 1.22 14.09 3.04
N PRO A 62 1.31 12.99 3.84
CA PRO A 62 2.27 11.93 3.56
C PRO A 62 2.05 11.35 2.17
N TYR A 63 3.16 11.01 1.49
CA TYR A 63 3.07 10.51 0.12
C TYR A 63 2.25 9.23 0.02
N ILE A 64 2.32 8.35 1.01
CA ILE A 64 1.59 7.07 1.03
C ILE A 64 0.06 7.26 0.93
N CYS A 65 -0.47 8.44 1.26
CA CYS A 65 -1.90 8.70 1.13
C CYS A 65 -2.39 8.52 -0.31
N HIS A 66 -1.56 8.84 -1.30
CA HIS A 66 -1.93 8.64 -2.70
C HIS A 66 -2.07 7.16 -3.06
N PRO A 67 -1.05 6.31 -2.85
CA PRO A 67 -1.21 4.86 -3.06
C PRO A 67 -2.37 4.24 -2.26
N LEU A 68 -2.61 4.72 -1.03
CA LEU A 68 -3.76 4.24 -0.25
C LEU A 68 -5.09 4.55 -0.94
N SER A 69 -5.21 5.73 -1.53
CA SER A 69 -6.44 6.12 -2.26
C SER A 69 -6.64 5.26 -3.50
N VAL A 70 -5.56 4.95 -4.23
CA VAL A 70 -5.62 4.05 -5.39
C VAL A 70 -6.03 2.64 -4.94
N ALA A 71 -5.41 2.14 -3.85
CA ALA A 71 -5.76 0.84 -3.31
C ALA A 71 -7.22 0.76 -2.90
N GLN A 72 -7.80 1.83 -2.35
CA GLN A 72 -9.21 1.87 -1.99
C GLN A 72 -10.12 1.71 -3.22
N ILE A 73 -9.78 2.37 -4.32
CA ILE A 73 -10.53 2.22 -5.57
C ILE A 73 -10.54 0.75 -6.01
N LEU A 74 -9.37 0.10 -5.96
CA LEU A 74 -9.24 -1.31 -6.33
C LEU A 74 -9.98 -2.24 -5.37
N ALA A 75 -9.97 -1.92 -4.08
CA ALA A 75 -10.71 -2.68 -3.08
C ALA A 75 -12.23 -2.60 -3.31
N ASN A 76 -12.72 -1.43 -3.72
CA ASN A 76 -14.13 -1.25 -4.07
C ASN A 76 -14.52 -2.10 -5.27
N MET A 77 -13.56 -2.41 -6.14
CA MET A 77 -13.74 -3.32 -7.28
C MET A 77 -13.48 -4.79 -6.91
N GLN A 78 -13.21 -5.07 -5.64
CA GLN A 78 -12.92 -6.41 -5.10
C GLN A 78 -11.73 -7.09 -5.79
N MET A 79 -10.69 -6.32 -6.07
CA MET A 79 -9.46 -6.85 -6.66
C MET A 79 -8.69 -7.70 -5.65
N ASP A 80 -7.83 -8.60 -6.15
CA ASP A 80 -7.09 -9.53 -5.32
C ASP A 80 -5.97 -8.83 -4.50
N ASN A 81 -5.41 -9.59 -3.54
CA ASN A 81 -4.39 -9.04 -2.64
C ASN A 81 -3.12 -8.60 -3.38
N GLN A 82 -2.76 -9.31 -4.44
CA GLN A 82 -1.54 -8.99 -5.19
C GLN A 82 -1.69 -7.67 -5.94
N THR A 83 -2.84 -7.44 -6.54
CA THR A 83 -3.13 -6.19 -7.26
C THR A 83 -3.14 -5.01 -6.30
N ILE A 84 -3.79 -5.16 -5.14
CA ILE A 84 -3.86 -4.09 -4.14
C ILE A 84 -2.48 -3.82 -3.55
N SER A 85 -1.71 -4.87 -3.25
CA SER A 85 -0.34 -4.73 -2.75
C SER A 85 0.55 -4.00 -3.77
N ALA A 86 0.42 -4.34 -5.06
CA ALA A 86 1.18 -3.68 -6.11
C ALA A 86 0.84 -2.20 -6.20
N ALA A 87 -0.44 -1.83 -6.03
CA ALA A 87 -0.85 -0.42 -6.02
C ALA A 87 -0.18 0.35 -4.87
N LEU A 88 -0.09 -0.26 -3.69
CA LEU A 88 0.57 0.35 -2.54
C LEU A 88 2.08 0.53 -2.74
N LEU A 89 2.69 -0.26 -3.61
CA LEU A 89 4.14 -0.29 -3.83
C LEU A 89 4.57 0.37 -5.15
N HIS A 90 3.63 0.78 -6.01
CA HIS A 90 4.00 1.09 -7.40
C HIS A 90 4.95 2.30 -7.55
N ASP A 91 4.89 3.28 -6.64
CA ASP A 91 5.77 4.43 -6.69
C ASP A 91 7.12 4.20 -6.01
N VAL A 92 7.26 3.09 -5.27
CA VAL A 92 8.48 2.82 -4.49
C VAL A 92 9.70 2.71 -5.40
N ILE A 93 9.59 2.01 -6.54
CA ILE A 93 10.74 1.82 -7.42
C ILE A 93 11.13 3.07 -8.20
N GLU A 94 10.19 4.01 -8.39
CA GLU A 94 10.47 5.26 -9.09
C GLU A 94 11.03 6.33 -8.16
N ASP A 95 10.55 6.36 -6.92
CA ASP A 95 10.80 7.45 -5.99
C ASP A 95 11.79 7.11 -4.89
N THR A 96 12.32 5.89 -4.87
CA THR A 96 13.31 5.44 -3.88
C THR A 96 14.38 4.59 -4.56
N ASP A 97 15.39 4.15 -3.78
CA ASP A 97 16.47 3.27 -4.26
C ASP A 97 16.06 1.80 -4.31
N ILE A 98 14.83 1.47 -3.93
CA ILE A 98 14.33 0.10 -3.94
C ILE A 98 14.04 -0.33 -5.38
N ASN A 99 14.48 -1.54 -5.75
CA ASN A 99 14.30 -2.06 -7.11
C ASN A 99 13.37 -3.28 -7.14
N LEU A 100 13.05 -3.74 -8.35
CA LEU A 100 12.11 -4.85 -8.53
C LEU A 100 12.60 -6.17 -7.90
N ILE A 101 13.92 -6.40 -7.89
CA ILE A 101 14.50 -7.60 -7.27
C ILE A 101 14.23 -7.57 -5.76
N ASP A 102 14.37 -6.41 -5.14
CA ASP A 102 14.06 -6.25 -3.72
C ASP A 102 12.60 -6.61 -3.43
N LEU A 103 11.67 -6.13 -4.25
CA LEU A 103 10.25 -6.42 -4.08
C LEU A 103 9.94 -7.89 -4.30
N GLU A 104 10.59 -8.53 -5.28
CA GLU A 104 10.43 -9.96 -5.52
C GLU A 104 10.87 -10.79 -4.31
N ASN A 105 11.99 -10.42 -3.70
CA ASN A 105 12.53 -11.14 -2.55
C ASN A 105 11.70 -10.91 -1.27
N ILE A 106 11.15 -9.72 -1.09
CA ILE A 106 10.40 -9.36 0.13
C ILE A 106 8.95 -9.86 0.04
N PHE A 107 8.36 -9.79 -1.12
CA PHE A 107 6.96 -10.20 -1.35
C PHE A 107 6.91 -11.46 -2.20
N ASN A 108 6.77 -11.31 -3.50
CA ASN A 108 6.81 -12.41 -4.44
C ASN A 108 6.98 -11.86 -5.87
N LYS A 109 7.13 -12.80 -6.81
CA LYS A 109 7.36 -12.47 -8.22
C LYS A 109 6.14 -11.80 -8.86
N GLU A 110 4.95 -12.25 -8.52
CA GLU A 110 3.71 -11.70 -9.09
C GLU A 110 3.52 -10.23 -8.73
N ILE A 111 3.76 -9.89 -7.47
CA ILE A 111 3.68 -8.50 -7.01
C ILE A 111 4.72 -7.64 -7.74
N ALA A 112 5.96 -8.14 -7.87
CA ALA A 112 7.01 -7.40 -8.58
C ALA A 112 6.64 -7.16 -10.04
N ILE A 113 6.08 -8.15 -10.73
CA ILE A 113 5.64 -8.02 -12.12
C ILE A 113 4.52 -6.97 -12.24
N LEU A 114 3.56 -7.00 -11.31
CA LEU A 114 2.46 -6.02 -11.32
C LEU A 114 2.97 -4.61 -11.06
N VAL A 115 3.88 -4.43 -10.12
CA VAL A 115 4.49 -3.12 -9.85
C VAL A 115 5.21 -2.60 -11.09
N ASP A 116 6.00 -3.45 -11.76
CA ASP A 116 6.71 -3.08 -12.98
C ASP A 116 5.74 -2.67 -14.09
N SER A 117 4.65 -3.42 -14.24
CA SER A 117 3.64 -3.13 -15.27
C SER A 117 2.95 -1.80 -15.04
N VAL A 118 2.55 -1.52 -13.79
CA VAL A 118 1.91 -0.25 -13.44
C VAL A 118 2.88 0.91 -13.64
N SER A 119 4.13 0.74 -13.23
CA SER A 119 5.16 1.76 -13.39
C SER A 119 5.37 2.13 -14.87
N LYS A 120 5.36 1.14 -15.76
CA LYS A 120 5.51 1.38 -17.20
C LYS A 120 4.31 2.10 -17.81
N LEU A 121 3.11 1.82 -17.31
CA LEU A 121 1.90 2.48 -17.78
C LEU A 121 1.84 3.95 -17.35
N ASP A 122 2.49 4.28 -16.26
CA ASP A 122 2.44 5.59 -15.64
C ASP A 122 3.48 6.57 -16.21
N GLN A 123 4.25 6.13 -17.20
CA GLN A 123 5.29 6.97 -17.85
C GLN A 123 4.73 7.85 -18.94
#